data_36f6f0867532b1e05526fbb4c575fa6f
#
_entry.id   36f6f0867532b1e05526fbb4c575fa6f
#
_cell.length_a   1.000
_cell.length_b   1.000
_cell.length_c   1.000
_cell.angle_alpha   90.00
_cell.angle_beta   90.00
_cell.angle_gamma   90.00
#
_symmetry.space_group_name_H-M   'P 1'
#
loop_
_entity.id
_entity.type
_entity.pdbx_description
1 polymer ?
#
loop_
_entity_poly.entity_id
_entity_poly.type
_entity_poly.pdbx_seq_one_letter_code
_entity_poly.pdbx_strand_id
1 'polypeptide(L)'
;SKMDPNGSRIGIVLNGSPLFNGAAGSGWSEIRKMLMDRDLLDAIIALPKNLFYGTDISTYLWILDNNKPAERKGKVLMVDATHPRYARLLQRSLGKKRYEIPDEAIDEIVGIYGDFTDATLPDREDIKVARLMDVKDFLYTTVTIYRPLRLIYSDIAKKATEVVKGEKVKKADKETLEHFAAITFPEEKINDEEMFAIMREHFGKKLTQGFVKLVRTLGTTDPDAP
;
A
#
# COMPACT_ATOMS: atom_id res chain seq x y z
N SER A 1 -7.45 15.23 24.97
CA SER A 1 -6.03 14.99 24.94
C SER A 1 -5.48 14.79 26.34
N LYS A 2 -4.44 13.97 26.51
CA LYS A 2 -3.74 13.76 27.79
C LYS A 2 -2.45 14.60 27.88
N MET A 3 -2.07 15.28 26.79
CA MET A 3 -0.91 16.14 26.75
C MET A 3 -1.21 17.45 27.46
N ASP A 4 -0.29 17.92 28.32
CA ASP A 4 -0.36 19.21 28.93
C ASP A 4 -0.23 20.30 27.86
N PRO A 5 -1.11 21.34 27.85
CA PRO A 5 -1.01 22.42 26.87
C PRO A 5 0.33 23.21 26.94
N ASN A 6 0.98 23.22 28.10
CA ASN A 6 2.24 23.96 28.31
C ASN A 6 3.47 23.19 27.82
N GLY A 7 3.32 21.94 27.41
CA GLY A 7 4.36 21.11 26.87
C GLY A 7 4.36 19.69 27.43
N SER A 8 4.34 18.71 26.56
CA SER A 8 4.43 17.30 26.90
C SER A 8 5.17 16.55 25.81
N ARG A 9 5.96 15.57 26.23
CA ARG A 9 6.57 14.60 25.33
C ARG A 9 6.09 13.20 25.68
N ILE A 10 5.77 12.40 24.65
CA ILE A 10 5.26 11.05 24.78
C ILE A 10 6.12 10.13 23.90
N GLY A 11 6.64 9.03 24.50
CA GLY A 11 7.26 7.93 23.75
C GLY A 11 6.32 6.73 23.70
N ILE A 12 6.03 6.20 22.51
CA ILE A 12 5.17 5.06 22.31
C ILE A 12 5.89 4.04 21.44
N VAL A 13 5.99 2.79 21.93
CA VAL A 13 6.51 1.67 21.12
C VAL A 13 5.34 1.00 20.39
N LEU A 14 5.42 0.98 19.06
CA LEU A 14 4.41 0.42 18.18
C LEU A 14 5.05 -0.57 17.19
N ASN A 15 4.22 -1.44 16.61
CA ASN A 15 4.64 -2.22 15.43
C ASN A 15 4.61 -1.35 14.16
N GLY A 16 4.98 -1.93 13.00
CA GLY A 16 5.01 -1.19 11.73
C GLY A 16 3.63 -0.81 11.18
N SER A 17 2.55 -1.48 11.59
CA SER A 17 1.21 -1.26 11.02
C SER A 17 0.73 0.21 11.04
N PRO A 18 0.91 0.98 12.13
CA PRO A 18 0.52 2.39 12.15
C PRO A 18 1.23 3.27 11.12
N LEU A 19 2.40 2.85 10.60
CA LEU A 19 3.15 3.63 9.61
C LEU A 19 2.48 3.62 8.23
N PHE A 20 1.90 2.51 7.82
CA PHE A 20 1.44 2.32 6.43
C PHE A 20 0.04 1.73 6.26
N ASN A 21 -0.59 1.17 7.31
CA ASN A 21 -1.94 0.62 7.20
C ASN A 21 -2.98 1.72 7.00
N GLY A 22 -4.04 1.36 6.26
CA GLY A 22 -5.18 2.22 5.96
C GLY A 22 -5.00 3.04 4.68
N ALA A 23 -5.97 2.91 3.78
CA ALA A 23 -6.06 3.75 2.58
C ALA A 23 -6.31 5.22 2.96
N ALA A 24 -6.06 6.14 2.04
CA ALA A 24 -6.35 7.56 2.21
C ALA A 24 -7.82 7.77 2.64
N GLY A 25 -8.04 8.60 3.66
CA GLY A 25 -9.36 8.83 4.25
C GLY A 25 -9.84 7.76 5.23
N SER A 26 -9.10 6.69 5.48
CA SER A 26 -9.41 5.71 6.53
C SER A 26 -9.01 6.25 7.91
N GLY A 27 -9.57 5.67 8.99
CA GLY A 27 -9.28 6.09 10.37
C GLY A 27 -7.78 6.10 10.69
N TRP A 28 -7.02 5.11 10.22
CA TRP A 28 -5.56 5.06 10.39
C TRP A 28 -4.84 6.21 9.68
N SER A 29 -5.24 6.50 8.44
CA SER A 29 -4.70 7.60 7.65
C SER A 29 -5.03 8.95 8.29
N GLU A 30 -6.26 9.13 8.77
CA GLU A 30 -6.68 10.37 9.43
C GLU A 30 -5.95 10.61 10.77
N ILE A 31 -5.62 9.54 11.53
CA ILE A 31 -4.79 9.69 12.75
C ILE A 31 -3.38 10.17 12.39
N ARG A 32 -2.75 9.57 11.37
CA ARG A 32 -1.42 10.05 10.90
C ARG A 32 -1.48 11.50 10.44
N LYS A 33 -2.50 11.83 9.64
CA LYS A 33 -2.74 13.19 9.17
C LYS A 33 -2.88 14.15 10.33
N MET A 34 -3.68 13.84 11.35
CA MET A 34 -3.87 14.67 12.54
C MET A 34 -2.57 14.91 13.30
N LEU A 35 -1.70 13.88 13.43
CA LEU A 35 -0.39 14.03 14.08
C LEU A 35 0.53 14.98 13.30
N MET A 36 0.49 14.92 11.97
CA MET A 36 1.27 15.78 11.08
C MET A 36 0.71 17.22 11.03
N ASP A 37 -0.60 17.38 10.85
CA ASP A 37 -1.26 18.70 10.78
C ASP A 37 -1.09 19.50 12.07
N ARG A 38 -1.02 18.81 13.23
CA ARG A 38 -0.79 19.42 14.53
C ARG A 38 0.69 19.52 14.90
N ASP A 39 1.57 19.11 14.02
CA ASP A 39 3.01 19.08 14.24
C ASP A 39 3.43 18.38 15.55
N LEU A 40 2.74 17.28 15.88
CA LEU A 40 2.98 16.54 17.12
C LEU A 40 4.08 15.49 16.97
N LEU A 41 4.28 14.92 15.78
CA LEU A 41 5.28 13.87 15.55
C LEU A 41 6.66 14.50 15.46
N ASP A 42 7.53 14.21 16.44
CA ASP A 42 8.90 14.71 16.49
C ASP A 42 9.90 13.73 15.84
N ALA A 43 9.81 12.43 16.21
CA ALA A 43 10.68 11.42 15.61
C ALA A 43 10.01 10.05 15.55
N ILE A 44 10.52 9.21 14.63
CA ILE A 44 10.26 7.76 14.59
C ILE A 44 11.60 7.05 14.53
N ILE A 45 11.84 6.16 15.51
CA ILE A 45 13.07 5.37 15.61
C ILE A 45 12.73 3.91 15.35
N ALA A 46 13.22 3.34 14.26
CA ALA A 46 13.11 1.92 13.97
C ALA A 46 14.07 1.15 14.88
N LEU A 47 13.57 0.17 15.64
CA LEU A 47 14.33 -0.61 16.59
C LEU A 47 14.68 -2.00 16.02
N PRO A 48 15.77 -2.63 16.49
CA PRO A 48 16.13 -4.00 16.11
C PRO A 48 14.99 -4.99 16.39
N LYS A 49 14.92 -6.05 15.58
CA LYS A 49 13.97 -7.15 15.82
C LYS A 49 14.33 -7.93 17.09
N ASN A 50 13.37 -8.68 17.61
CA ASN A 50 13.59 -9.57 18.75
C ASN A 50 14.09 -8.87 20.03
N LEU A 51 13.69 -7.62 20.28
CA LEU A 51 13.96 -6.88 21.51
C LEU A 51 13.00 -7.23 22.65
N PHE A 52 11.81 -7.75 22.35
CA PHE A 52 10.72 -7.98 23.31
C PHE A 52 10.43 -9.46 23.51
N TYR A 53 10.00 -9.85 24.73
CA TYR A 53 9.76 -11.24 25.11
C TYR A 53 8.66 -11.91 24.30
N GLY A 54 7.60 -11.18 23.98
CA GLY A 54 6.38 -11.71 23.36
C GLY A 54 6.35 -11.67 21.84
N THR A 55 7.29 -10.98 21.19
CA THR A 55 7.24 -10.73 19.74
C THR A 55 8.61 -10.70 19.08
N ASP A 56 8.66 -11.12 17.82
CA ASP A 56 9.82 -11.10 16.93
C ASP A 56 9.70 -10.06 15.80
N ILE A 57 8.60 -9.28 15.78
CA ILE A 57 8.35 -8.26 14.76
C ILE A 57 9.22 -7.02 14.96
N SER A 58 9.37 -6.24 13.89
CA SER A 58 9.97 -4.91 13.95
C SER A 58 9.10 -3.98 14.78
N THR A 59 9.73 -3.19 15.63
CA THR A 59 9.07 -2.20 16.47
C THR A 59 9.65 -0.82 16.23
N TYR A 60 8.85 0.19 16.49
CA TYR A 60 9.18 1.59 16.23
C TYR A 60 8.82 2.40 17.46
N LEU A 61 9.77 3.22 17.93
CA LEU A 61 9.52 4.19 18.97
C LEU A 61 9.08 5.50 18.30
N TRP A 62 7.84 5.90 18.57
CA TRP A 62 7.31 7.18 18.14
C TRP A 62 7.46 8.20 19.26
N ILE A 63 8.05 9.34 18.95
CA ILE A 63 8.20 10.45 19.87
C ILE A 63 7.25 11.55 19.43
N LEU A 64 6.31 11.88 20.30
CA LEU A 64 5.36 12.98 20.10
C LEU A 64 5.71 14.11 21.05
N ASP A 65 5.73 15.34 20.55
CA ASP A 65 6.01 16.55 21.31
C ASP A 65 5.06 17.65 20.84
N ASN A 66 4.31 18.26 21.77
CA ASN A 66 3.40 19.35 21.47
C ASN A 66 4.01 20.74 21.71
N ASN A 67 5.27 20.79 22.11
CA ASN A 67 6.00 22.03 22.31
C ASN A 67 7.41 21.95 21.69
N LYS A 68 7.44 21.58 20.41
CA LYS A 68 8.70 21.50 19.65
C LYS A 68 9.41 22.85 19.63
N PRO A 69 10.74 22.89 19.82
CA PRO A 69 11.53 24.07 19.58
C PRO A 69 11.45 24.52 18.11
N ALA A 70 11.74 25.80 17.86
CA ALA A 70 11.49 26.42 16.54
C ALA A 70 12.17 25.71 15.39
N GLU A 71 13.38 25.18 15.60
CA GLU A 71 14.18 24.45 14.61
C GLU A 71 13.62 23.08 14.22
N ARG A 72 12.77 22.49 15.08
CA ARG A 72 12.12 21.20 14.86
C ARG A 72 10.71 21.30 14.28
N LYS A 73 10.11 22.51 14.31
CA LYS A 73 8.75 22.72 13.82
C LYS A 73 8.63 22.38 12.34
N GLY A 74 7.55 21.67 12.00
CA GLY A 74 7.28 21.22 10.63
C GLY A 74 8.22 20.12 10.11
N LYS A 75 9.01 19.50 10.99
CA LYS A 75 9.96 18.46 10.64
C LYS A 75 9.77 17.20 11.48
N VAL A 76 10.20 16.06 10.95
CA VAL A 76 10.21 14.75 11.60
C VAL A 76 11.55 14.09 11.36
N LEU A 77 12.18 13.62 12.43
CA LEU A 77 13.40 12.82 12.31
C LEU A 77 13.07 11.33 12.20
N MET A 78 13.55 10.70 11.14
CA MET A 78 13.45 9.25 10.93
C MET A 78 14.81 8.64 11.26
N VAL A 79 14.87 7.75 12.27
CA VAL A 79 16.10 7.07 12.69
C VAL A 79 15.98 5.58 12.43
N ASP A 80 16.96 5.00 11.74
CA ASP A 80 17.09 3.55 11.55
C ASP A 80 18.13 2.97 12.50
N ALA A 81 17.67 2.51 13.65
CA ALA A 81 18.49 1.80 14.61
C ALA A 81 18.41 0.26 14.45
N THR A 82 18.01 -0.24 13.26
CA THR A 82 17.95 -1.69 13.00
C THR A 82 19.32 -2.29 12.62
N HIS A 83 20.30 -1.43 12.35
CA HIS A 83 21.65 -1.90 11.99
C HIS A 83 22.25 -2.75 13.14
N PRO A 84 22.98 -3.85 12.83
CA PRO A 84 23.60 -4.74 13.83
C PRO A 84 24.48 -4.04 14.88
N ARG A 85 25.04 -2.87 14.56
CA ARG A 85 25.79 -2.02 15.51
C ARG A 85 24.99 -1.66 16.75
N TYR A 86 23.69 -1.45 16.60
CA TYR A 86 22.78 -1.06 17.69
C TYR A 86 22.17 -2.25 18.45
N ALA A 87 22.57 -3.47 18.11
CA ALA A 87 22.01 -4.68 18.72
C ALA A 87 23.12 -5.62 19.22
N ARG A 88 23.05 -6.01 20.47
CA ARG A 88 23.91 -7.04 21.07
C ARG A 88 23.10 -8.31 21.28
N LEU A 89 23.66 -9.46 20.81
CA LEU A 89 23.05 -10.77 21.01
C LEU A 89 23.15 -11.16 22.49
N LEU A 90 22.01 -11.57 23.09
CA LEU A 90 21.98 -12.12 24.43
C LEU A 90 22.64 -13.50 24.47
N GLN A 91 23.37 -13.80 25.54
CA GLN A 91 23.95 -15.13 25.77
C GLN A 91 22.88 -16.21 25.87
N ARG A 92 21.70 -15.86 26.40
CA ARG A 92 20.52 -16.73 26.50
C ARG A 92 19.28 -15.97 26.06
N SER A 93 18.53 -16.58 25.15
CA SER A 93 17.24 -16.02 24.73
C SER A 93 16.20 -16.07 25.86
N LEU A 94 15.38 -15.03 25.94
CA LEU A 94 14.29 -14.90 26.89
C LEU A 94 12.97 -14.84 26.10
N GLY A 95 12.35 -15.98 25.89
CA GLY A 95 11.23 -16.10 24.97
C GLY A 95 11.66 -15.75 23.53
N LYS A 96 11.00 -14.77 22.90
CA LYS A 96 11.39 -14.27 21.57
C LYS A 96 12.47 -13.18 21.60
N LYS A 97 12.82 -12.67 22.78
CA LYS A 97 13.89 -11.69 22.93
C LYS A 97 15.24 -12.37 22.76
N ARG A 98 15.99 -11.93 21.76
CA ARG A 98 17.35 -12.41 21.42
C ARG A 98 18.40 -11.32 21.48
N TYR A 99 17.98 -10.07 21.40
CA TYR A 99 18.86 -8.90 21.36
C TYR A 99 18.50 -7.91 22.45
N GLU A 100 19.47 -7.11 22.81
CA GLU A 100 19.34 -5.90 23.60
C GLU A 100 20.06 -4.75 22.89
N ILE A 101 19.69 -3.53 23.22
CA ILE A 101 20.41 -2.33 22.80
C ILE A 101 21.39 -2.02 23.93
N PRO A 102 22.69 -2.09 23.70
CA PRO A 102 23.68 -1.74 24.72
C PRO A 102 23.67 -0.24 25.01
N ASP A 103 24.15 0.16 26.18
CA ASP A 103 24.10 1.55 26.65
C ASP A 103 24.81 2.51 25.69
N GLU A 104 25.94 2.09 25.12
CA GLU A 104 26.70 2.86 24.13
C GLU A 104 25.87 3.15 22.87
N ALA A 105 25.07 2.17 22.44
CA ALA A 105 24.17 2.34 21.30
C ALA A 105 22.97 3.20 21.66
N ILE A 106 22.48 3.15 22.91
CA ILE A 106 21.43 4.06 23.40
C ILE A 106 21.93 5.50 23.34
N ASP A 107 23.15 5.75 23.87
CA ASP A 107 23.77 7.08 23.88
C ASP A 107 23.95 7.63 22.46
N GLU A 108 24.38 6.78 21.51
CA GLU A 108 24.50 7.16 20.10
C GLU A 108 23.15 7.52 19.48
N ILE A 109 22.12 6.69 19.68
CA ILE A 109 20.76 6.96 19.17
C ILE A 109 20.18 8.23 19.79
N VAL A 110 20.41 8.45 21.08
CA VAL A 110 19.97 9.67 21.79
C VAL A 110 20.71 10.89 21.27
N GLY A 111 22.00 10.77 20.98
CA GLY A 111 22.82 11.82 20.35
C GLY A 111 22.25 12.20 18.98
N ILE A 112 22.00 11.22 18.11
CA ILE A 112 21.37 11.43 16.78
C ILE A 112 20.00 12.13 16.92
N TYR A 113 19.18 11.72 17.89
CA TYR A 113 17.92 12.38 18.15
C TYR A 113 18.11 13.81 18.67
N GLY A 114 19.14 14.04 19.49
CA GLY A 114 19.49 15.38 20.04
C GLY A 114 19.91 16.33 18.94
N ASP A 115 20.80 15.92 18.06
CA ASP A 115 21.32 16.71 16.94
C ASP A 115 20.24 17.06 15.91
N PHE A 116 19.26 16.19 15.75
CA PHE A 116 18.10 16.39 14.89
C PHE A 116 18.45 16.74 13.44
N THR A 117 19.39 16.02 12.88
CA THR A 117 19.90 16.20 11.50
C THR A 117 20.03 14.85 10.80
N ASP A 118 20.32 14.88 9.49
CA ASP A 118 20.76 13.69 8.77
C ASP A 118 22.02 13.15 9.42
N ALA A 119 22.10 11.82 9.58
CA ALA A 119 23.28 11.15 10.12
C ALA A 119 23.60 9.87 9.37
N THR A 120 24.88 9.53 9.34
CA THR A 120 25.41 8.28 8.81
C THR A 120 26.10 7.49 9.94
N LEU A 121 26.39 6.20 9.70
CA LEU A 121 27.20 5.45 10.64
C LEU A 121 28.62 6.06 10.74
N PRO A 122 29.19 6.18 11.96
CA PRO A 122 30.52 6.77 12.14
C PRO A 122 31.63 6.12 11.29
N ASP A 123 31.56 4.81 11.09
CA ASP A 123 32.57 4.03 10.35
C ASP A 123 32.15 3.77 8.88
N ARG A 124 30.94 4.16 8.48
CA ARG A 124 30.35 3.87 7.16
C ARG A 124 29.47 5.04 6.72
N GLU A 125 30.09 6.08 6.18
CA GLU A 125 29.39 7.28 5.67
C GLU A 125 28.42 6.99 4.53
N ASP A 126 28.54 5.84 3.86
CA ASP A 126 27.62 5.36 2.84
C ASP A 126 26.29 4.84 3.43
N ILE A 127 26.23 4.55 4.74
CA ILE A 127 25.05 4.05 5.42
C ILE A 127 24.37 5.17 6.22
N LYS A 128 23.23 5.64 5.71
CA LYS A 128 22.39 6.62 6.42
C LYS A 128 21.62 5.92 7.54
N VAL A 129 21.73 6.47 8.76
CA VAL A 129 20.98 6.00 9.94
C VAL A 129 19.95 7.02 10.44
N ALA A 130 20.02 8.26 9.98
CA ALA A 130 18.98 9.23 10.25
C ALA A 130 18.70 10.11 9.03
N ARG A 131 17.45 10.50 8.90
CA ARG A 131 16.98 11.41 7.85
C ARG A 131 15.97 12.40 8.43
N LEU A 132 16.26 13.68 8.26
CA LEU A 132 15.35 14.76 8.58
C LEU A 132 14.39 14.98 7.40
N MET A 133 13.10 14.95 7.67
CA MET A 133 12.04 15.08 6.67
C MET A 133 11.15 16.28 7.00
N ASP A 134 10.74 17.04 6.01
CA ASP A 134 9.65 17.99 6.20
C ASP A 134 8.31 17.27 6.29
N VAL A 135 7.41 17.74 7.17
CA VAL A 135 6.05 17.16 7.30
C VAL A 135 5.31 17.10 5.97
N LYS A 136 5.51 18.11 5.09
CA LYS A 136 4.90 18.15 3.75
C LYS A 136 5.32 16.98 2.85
N ASP A 137 6.51 16.38 3.07
CA ASP A 137 7.02 15.27 2.26
C ASP A 137 6.26 13.96 2.53
N PHE A 138 5.51 13.88 3.63
CA PHE A 138 4.62 12.76 3.94
C PHE A 138 3.21 12.92 3.33
N LEU A 139 2.90 14.08 2.78
CA LEU A 139 1.59 14.33 2.17
C LEU A 139 1.58 13.81 0.73
N TYR A 140 0.55 13.05 0.42
CA TYR A 140 0.33 12.55 -0.94
C TYR A 140 -1.16 12.57 -1.30
N THR A 141 -1.44 12.70 -2.58
CA THR A 141 -2.78 12.55 -3.12
C THR A 141 -2.86 11.25 -3.90
N THR A 142 -3.81 10.40 -3.53
CA THR A 142 -4.09 9.19 -4.32
C THR A 142 -4.96 9.57 -5.51
N VAL A 143 -4.44 9.33 -6.71
CA VAL A 143 -5.19 9.52 -7.96
C VAL A 143 -5.47 8.15 -8.56
N THR A 144 -6.74 7.84 -8.77
CA THR A 144 -7.14 6.64 -9.48
C THR A 144 -7.33 6.97 -10.96
N ILE A 145 -6.45 6.44 -11.79
CA ILE A 145 -6.54 6.60 -13.24
C ILE A 145 -7.32 5.40 -13.80
N TYR A 146 -8.48 5.68 -14.37
CA TYR A 146 -9.25 4.69 -15.11
C TYR A 146 -8.84 4.73 -16.58
N ARG A 147 -8.33 3.61 -17.08
CA ARG A 147 -8.11 3.42 -18.50
C ARG A 147 -9.27 2.57 -19.04
N PRO A 148 -9.94 2.97 -20.13
CA PRO A 148 -10.90 2.10 -20.79
C PRO A 148 -10.20 0.77 -21.15
N LEU A 149 -10.80 -0.35 -20.76
CA LEU A 149 -10.35 -1.66 -21.22
C LEU A 149 -10.59 -1.73 -22.73
N ARG A 150 -9.51 -1.68 -23.50
CA ARG A 150 -9.56 -1.97 -24.92
C ARG A 150 -9.52 -3.49 -25.08
N LEU A 151 -10.69 -4.07 -25.28
CA LEU A 151 -10.81 -5.52 -25.47
C LEU A 151 -10.72 -5.83 -26.97
N ILE A 152 -10.02 -6.90 -27.26
CA ILE A 152 -10.05 -7.59 -28.55
C ILE A 152 -10.68 -8.96 -28.36
N TYR A 153 -11.42 -9.37 -29.34
CA TYR A 153 -12.13 -10.64 -29.35
C TYR A 153 -11.59 -11.49 -30.51
N SER A 154 -11.04 -12.63 -30.16
CA SER A 154 -10.58 -13.65 -31.11
C SER A 154 -11.23 -15.00 -30.77
N ASP A 155 -11.46 -15.83 -31.75
CA ASP A 155 -12.05 -17.18 -31.60
C ASP A 155 -13.40 -17.18 -30.83
N ILE A 156 -14.21 -16.14 -31.02
CA ILE A 156 -15.38 -15.86 -30.21
C ILE A 156 -16.39 -16.99 -30.23
N ALA A 157 -16.69 -17.54 -31.40
CA ALA A 157 -17.63 -18.66 -31.55
C ALA A 157 -17.19 -19.86 -30.71
N LYS A 158 -15.88 -20.17 -30.72
CA LYS A 158 -15.30 -21.25 -29.94
C LYS A 158 -15.38 -20.99 -28.45
N LYS A 159 -14.95 -19.81 -28.00
CA LYS A 159 -15.01 -19.38 -26.59
C LYS A 159 -16.43 -19.36 -26.05
N ALA A 160 -17.39 -18.82 -26.83
CA ALA A 160 -18.80 -18.83 -26.47
C ALA A 160 -19.36 -20.25 -26.30
N THR A 161 -19.00 -21.16 -27.23
CA THR A 161 -19.40 -22.58 -27.16
C THR A 161 -18.81 -23.28 -25.93
N GLU A 162 -17.57 -22.97 -25.55
CA GLU A 162 -16.94 -23.52 -24.34
C GLU A 162 -17.66 -23.04 -23.07
N VAL A 163 -18.04 -21.76 -23.02
CA VAL A 163 -18.80 -21.18 -21.90
C VAL A 163 -20.19 -21.78 -21.78
N VAL A 164 -20.89 -22.02 -22.92
CA VAL A 164 -22.20 -22.72 -22.96
C VAL A 164 -22.14 -24.11 -22.35
N LYS A 165 -21.04 -24.85 -22.60
CA LYS A 165 -20.82 -26.20 -22.05
C LYS A 165 -20.50 -26.18 -20.55
N GLY A 166 -20.10 -25.04 -19.99
CA GLY A 166 -19.80 -24.89 -18.58
C GLY A 166 -21.06 -24.78 -17.71
N GLU A 167 -21.05 -25.40 -16.52
CA GLU A 167 -22.20 -25.45 -15.60
C GLU A 167 -22.58 -24.10 -14.95
N LYS A 168 -21.81 -23.01 -15.13
CA LYS A 168 -21.94 -21.77 -14.40
C LYS A 168 -22.82 -20.70 -15.08
N VAL A 169 -23.41 -20.96 -16.24
CA VAL A 169 -24.20 -19.98 -17.00
C VAL A 169 -25.68 -20.14 -16.64
N LYS A 170 -26.37 -19.03 -16.37
CA LYS A 170 -27.82 -19.03 -16.14
C LYS A 170 -28.57 -19.51 -17.39
N LYS A 171 -29.64 -20.26 -17.20
CA LYS A 171 -30.43 -20.86 -18.29
C LYS A 171 -30.88 -19.83 -19.35
N ALA A 172 -31.28 -18.63 -18.92
CA ALA A 172 -31.70 -17.55 -19.83
C ALA A 172 -30.55 -16.98 -20.67
N ASP A 173 -29.33 -16.97 -20.14
CA ASP A 173 -28.15 -16.49 -20.84
C ASP A 173 -27.57 -17.58 -21.78
N LYS A 174 -27.88 -18.84 -21.51
CA LYS A 174 -27.40 -19.99 -22.27
C LYS A 174 -27.95 -20.01 -23.70
N GLU A 175 -29.27 -19.87 -23.89
CA GLU A 175 -29.89 -19.80 -25.22
C GLU A 175 -29.38 -18.60 -26.02
N THR A 176 -29.21 -17.45 -25.34
CA THR A 176 -28.71 -16.23 -25.98
C THR A 176 -27.24 -16.42 -26.40
N LEU A 177 -26.43 -17.11 -25.59
CA LEU A 177 -25.03 -17.36 -25.86
C LEU A 177 -24.84 -18.44 -26.97
N GLU A 178 -25.74 -19.43 -27.04
CA GLU A 178 -25.80 -20.41 -28.14
C GLU A 178 -26.10 -19.72 -29.49
N HIS A 179 -27.07 -18.81 -29.50
CA HIS A 179 -27.36 -17.99 -30.68
C HIS A 179 -26.16 -17.10 -31.05
N PHE A 180 -25.50 -16.49 -30.06
CA PHE A 180 -24.31 -15.68 -30.26
C PHE A 180 -23.14 -16.50 -30.83
N ALA A 181 -22.93 -17.72 -30.34
CA ALA A 181 -21.89 -18.62 -30.85
C ALA A 181 -22.12 -19.06 -32.30
N ALA A 182 -23.36 -19.01 -32.78
CA ALA A 182 -23.72 -19.34 -34.17
C ALA A 182 -23.56 -18.16 -35.15
N ILE A 183 -23.25 -16.93 -34.66
CA ILE A 183 -23.03 -15.77 -35.52
C ILE A 183 -21.70 -15.94 -36.27
N THR A 184 -21.69 -15.61 -37.55
CA THR A 184 -20.48 -15.50 -38.34
C THR A 184 -19.81 -14.14 -38.09
N PHE A 185 -18.63 -14.14 -37.48
CA PHE A 185 -17.89 -12.93 -37.25
C PHE A 185 -17.06 -12.55 -38.48
N PRO A 186 -17.00 -11.25 -38.84
CA PRO A 186 -16.40 -10.80 -40.10
C PRO A 186 -14.86 -10.91 -40.12
N GLU A 187 -14.22 -10.88 -38.97
CA GLU A 187 -12.76 -10.88 -38.84
C GLU A 187 -12.28 -11.81 -37.70
N GLU A 188 -11.01 -12.22 -37.80
CA GLU A 188 -10.36 -13.03 -36.79
C GLU A 188 -10.20 -12.32 -35.45
N LYS A 189 -10.04 -10.97 -35.47
CA LYS A 189 -9.95 -10.10 -34.31
C LYS A 189 -10.92 -8.94 -34.45
N ILE A 190 -11.74 -8.73 -33.45
CA ILE A 190 -12.78 -7.70 -33.40
C ILE A 190 -12.56 -6.84 -32.16
N ASN A 191 -12.63 -5.51 -32.28
CA ASN A 191 -12.54 -4.62 -31.13
C ASN A 191 -13.89 -4.51 -30.39
N ASP A 192 -13.90 -3.83 -29.23
CA ASP A 192 -15.09 -3.73 -28.36
C ASP A 192 -16.25 -2.97 -29.05
N GLU A 193 -15.96 -1.96 -29.88
CA GLU A 193 -16.99 -1.20 -30.61
C GLU A 193 -17.66 -2.04 -31.71
N GLU A 194 -16.87 -2.74 -32.50
CA GLU A 194 -17.35 -3.67 -33.54
C GLU A 194 -18.14 -4.82 -32.92
N MET A 195 -17.66 -5.38 -31.82
CA MET A 195 -18.39 -6.39 -31.07
C MET A 195 -19.77 -5.89 -30.62
N PHE A 196 -19.84 -4.66 -30.10
CA PHE A 196 -21.11 -4.05 -29.72
C PHE A 196 -22.03 -3.79 -30.88
N ALA A 197 -21.49 -3.41 -32.05
CA ALA A 197 -22.29 -3.21 -33.27
C ALA A 197 -22.94 -4.54 -33.69
N ILE A 198 -22.18 -5.61 -33.76
CA ILE A 198 -22.66 -6.97 -34.08
C ILE A 198 -23.72 -7.42 -33.08
N MET A 199 -23.49 -7.23 -31.79
CA MET A 199 -24.47 -7.59 -30.76
C MET A 199 -25.77 -6.80 -30.90
N ARG A 200 -25.72 -5.51 -31.22
CA ARG A 200 -26.92 -4.68 -31.44
C ARG A 200 -27.71 -5.12 -32.67
N GLU A 201 -27.00 -5.46 -33.75
CA GLU A 201 -27.62 -5.92 -35.00
C GLU A 201 -28.37 -7.23 -34.77
N HIS A 202 -27.77 -8.22 -34.12
CA HIS A 202 -28.33 -9.55 -33.96
C HIS A 202 -29.35 -9.66 -32.82
N PHE A 203 -29.17 -8.91 -31.73
CA PHE A 203 -30.02 -9.02 -30.53
C PHE A 203 -30.95 -7.84 -30.28
N GLY A 204 -30.63 -6.64 -30.79
CA GLY A 204 -31.49 -5.46 -30.67
C GLY A 204 -31.98 -5.20 -29.25
N LYS A 205 -33.30 -5.17 -29.05
CA LYS A 205 -33.94 -4.93 -27.73
C LYS A 205 -33.76 -6.08 -26.73
N LYS A 206 -33.33 -7.26 -27.16
CA LYS A 206 -33.04 -8.42 -26.30
C LYS A 206 -31.67 -8.35 -25.66
N LEU A 207 -30.83 -7.36 -26.02
CA LEU A 207 -29.51 -7.19 -25.47
C LEU A 207 -29.60 -6.70 -24.01
N THR A 208 -29.31 -7.59 -23.05
CA THR A 208 -29.31 -7.28 -21.63
C THR A 208 -27.89 -6.87 -21.16
N GLN A 209 -27.83 -6.03 -20.09
CA GLN A 209 -26.54 -5.66 -19.49
C GLN A 209 -25.76 -6.89 -18.96
N GLY A 210 -26.49 -7.92 -18.48
CA GLY A 210 -25.89 -9.18 -18.02
C GLY A 210 -25.20 -9.91 -19.15
N PHE A 211 -25.85 -10.01 -20.30
CA PHE A 211 -25.29 -10.64 -21.49
C PHE A 211 -24.07 -9.88 -22.04
N VAL A 212 -24.14 -8.55 -22.09
CA VAL A 212 -23.00 -7.69 -22.46
C VAL A 212 -21.79 -7.95 -21.54
N LYS A 213 -22.02 -8.01 -20.23
CA LYS A 213 -20.94 -8.35 -19.29
C LYS A 213 -20.35 -9.74 -19.54
N LEU A 214 -21.19 -10.71 -19.84
CA LEU A 214 -20.76 -12.08 -20.16
C LEU A 214 -19.89 -12.09 -21.41
N VAL A 215 -20.33 -11.46 -22.51
CA VAL A 215 -19.55 -11.39 -23.76
C VAL A 215 -18.20 -10.68 -23.53
N ARG A 216 -18.16 -9.64 -22.71
CA ARG A 216 -16.89 -8.97 -22.35
C ARG A 216 -15.89 -9.89 -21.66
N THR A 217 -16.34 -10.92 -20.95
CA THR A 217 -15.42 -11.91 -20.36
C THR A 217 -14.75 -12.82 -21.39
N LEU A 218 -15.25 -12.86 -22.63
CA LEU A 218 -14.64 -13.61 -23.74
C LEU A 218 -13.50 -12.84 -24.42
N GLY A 219 -13.48 -11.51 -24.23
CA GLY A 219 -12.42 -10.65 -24.76
C GLY A 219 -11.13 -10.77 -23.96
N THR A 220 -10.02 -10.43 -24.59
CA THR A 220 -8.71 -10.29 -23.97
C THR A 220 -8.27 -8.82 -24.07
N THR A 221 -7.49 -8.34 -23.11
CA THR A 221 -6.93 -6.99 -23.20
C THR A 221 -5.97 -6.91 -24.39
N ASP A 222 -6.14 -5.90 -25.23
CA ASP A 222 -5.26 -5.63 -26.36
C ASP A 222 -3.86 -5.25 -25.84
N PRO A 223 -2.82 -6.04 -26.09
CA PRO A 223 -1.47 -5.73 -25.64
C PRO A 223 -0.84 -4.55 -26.39
N ASP A 224 -1.32 -4.29 -27.62
CA ASP A 224 -0.78 -3.26 -28.52
C ASP A 224 -1.56 -1.94 -28.43
N ALA A 225 -2.57 -1.84 -27.57
CA ALA A 225 -3.33 -0.63 -27.38
C ALA A 225 -2.48 0.47 -26.68
N PRO A 226 -2.32 1.66 -27.27
CA PRO A 226 -1.53 2.75 -26.74
C PRO A 226 -2.06 3.31 -25.41
#